data_d02ad1dd9c10c9cdda65b3fc85e65f4f
#
_entry.id   d02ad1dd9c10c9cdda65b3fc85e65f4f
#
_cell.length_a   1.000
_cell.length_b   1.000
_cell.length_c   1.000
_cell.angle_alpha   90.00
_cell.angle_beta   90.00
_cell.angle_gamma   90.00
#
_symmetry.space_group_name_H-M   'P 1'
#
loop_
_entity.id
_entity.type
_entity.pdbx_description
1 polymer ?
#
loop_
_entity_poly.entity_id
_entity_poly.type
_entity_poly.pdbx_seq_one_letter_code
_entity_poly.pdbx_strand_id
1 'polypeptide(L)'
;MSRRNTVIAIDGPAASGKSSTAAWVARELGFEHLDSGSMYRVLTAGRLDVADIRSPEVTAAVSQIAQIPEVRIAVNSELRAIAELRDVVVDGRDIGTVVFPDAQLKIFLVADPWERARRRLHQRLGRLLGEIMAIGNAGQR
;
A
#
# COMPACT_ATOMS: atom_id res chain seq x y z
N MET A 1 -21.93 -16.69 20.27
CA MET A 1 -21.65 -16.10 18.93
C MET A 1 -20.24 -15.54 18.91
N SER A 2 -19.43 -15.98 17.95
CA SER A 2 -18.11 -15.41 17.74
C SER A 2 -18.27 -13.97 17.23
N ARG A 3 -17.58 -13.00 17.86
CA ARG A 3 -17.52 -11.62 17.38
C ARG A 3 -16.87 -11.61 16.00
N ARG A 4 -17.55 -11.03 15.01
CA ARG A 4 -16.95 -10.81 13.70
C ARG A 4 -15.88 -9.71 13.83
N ASN A 5 -14.69 -9.95 13.29
CA ASN A 5 -13.63 -8.95 13.27
C ASN A 5 -14.05 -7.73 12.44
N THR A 6 -13.50 -6.59 12.80
CA THR A 6 -13.80 -5.31 12.16
C THR A 6 -12.86 -5.06 11.00
N VAL A 7 -13.39 -4.66 9.87
CA VAL A 7 -12.64 -4.20 8.70
C VAL A 7 -12.95 -2.74 8.45
N ILE A 8 -11.92 -1.92 8.42
CA ILE A 8 -11.98 -0.53 7.95
C ILE A 8 -11.26 -0.46 6.61
N ALA A 9 -11.98 -0.09 5.56
CA ALA A 9 -11.44 0.06 4.22
C ALA A 9 -11.15 1.54 3.94
N ILE A 10 -9.93 1.84 3.53
CA ILE A 10 -9.50 3.18 3.13
C ILE A 10 -9.01 3.13 1.68
N ASP A 11 -9.80 3.65 0.78
CA ASP A 11 -9.50 3.71 -0.64
C ASP A 11 -9.12 5.13 -1.07
N GLY A 12 -8.47 5.24 -2.18
CA GLY A 12 -8.12 6.51 -2.78
C GLY A 12 -6.99 6.39 -3.79
N PRO A 13 -6.78 7.45 -4.59
CA PRO A 13 -5.70 7.47 -5.58
C PRO A 13 -4.32 7.51 -4.92
N ALA A 14 -3.28 7.25 -5.70
CA ALA A 14 -1.91 7.34 -5.24
C ALA A 14 -1.62 8.75 -4.68
N ALA A 15 -0.82 8.84 -3.61
CA ALA A 15 -0.45 10.07 -2.92
C ALA A 15 -1.64 10.86 -2.32
N SER A 16 -2.76 10.19 -2.05
CA SER A 16 -3.90 10.77 -1.32
C SER A 16 -3.71 10.81 0.20
N GLY A 17 -2.67 10.16 0.72
CA GLY A 17 -2.43 10.02 2.16
C GLY A 17 -3.10 8.80 2.79
N LYS A 18 -3.63 7.87 1.99
CA LYS A 18 -4.38 6.72 2.51
C LYS A 18 -3.54 5.79 3.38
N SER A 19 -2.31 5.47 2.99
CA SER A 19 -1.45 4.58 3.79
C SER A 19 -1.06 5.20 5.13
N SER A 20 -0.71 6.50 5.15
CA SER A 20 -0.40 7.22 6.38
C SER A 20 -1.63 7.32 7.30
N THR A 21 -2.80 7.60 6.73
CA THR A 21 -4.07 7.66 7.47
C THR A 21 -4.43 6.28 8.01
N ALA A 22 -4.32 5.24 7.21
CA ALA A 22 -4.61 3.87 7.62
C ALA A 22 -3.69 3.41 8.76
N ALA A 23 -2.39 3.68 8.67
CA ALA A 23 -1.44 3.37 9.73
C ALA A 23 -1.77 4.10 11.04
N TRP A 24 -2.15 5.38 10.95
CA TRP A 24 -2.54 6.16 12.13
C TRP A 24 -3.83 5.62 12.76
N VAL A 25 -4.86 5.34 11.97
CA VAL A 25 -6.14 4.80 12.46
C VAL A 25 -5.92 3.43 13.11
N ALA A 26 -5.13 2.56 12.47
CA ALA A 26 -4.82 1.24 12.99
C ALA A 26 -4.12 1.32 14.36
N ARG A 27 -3.16 2.21 14.50
CA ARG A 27 -2.45 2.43 15.76
C ARG A 27 -3.39 2.93 16.86
N GLU A 28 -4.25 3.92 16.57
CA GLU A 28 -5.19 4.49 17.54
C GLU A 28 -6.23 3.45 18.01
N LEU A 29 -6.63 2.53 17.15
CA LEU A 29 -7.63 1.51 17.47
C LEU A 29 -7.02 0.18 17.95
N GLY A 30 -5.70 0.00 17.88
CA GLY A 30 -5.05 -1.28 18.14
C GLY A 30 -5.36 -2.34 17.07
N PHE A 31 -5.62 -1.92 15.85
CA PHE A 31 -5.87 -2.78 14.69
C PHE A 31 -4.58 -3.03 13.91
N GLU A 32 -4.56 -4.09 13.11
CA GLU A 32 -3.46 -4.30 12.16
C GLU A 32 -3.67 -3.47 10.89
N HIS A 33 -2.59 -2.83 10.42
CA HIS A 33 -2.59 -2.11 9.15
C HIS A 33 -2.13 -3.03 8.02
N LEU A 34 -2.92 -3.12 6.96
CA LEU A 34 -2.63 -3.88 5.75
C LEU A 34 -2.56 -2.91 4.56
N ASP A 35 -1.38 -2.77 3.99
CA ASP A 35 -1.13 -1.97 2.78
C ASP A 35 -1.17 -2.88 1.55
N SER A 36 -2.30 -2.89 0.83
CA SER A 36 -2.46 -3.72 -0.36
C SER A 36 -1.49 -3.36 -1.48
N GLY A 37 -1.16 -2.08 -1.62
CA GLY A 37 -0.18 -1.62 -2.62
C GLY A 37 1.20 -2.20 -2.38
N SER A 38 1.64 -2.29 -1.12
CA SER A 38 2.91 -2.94 -0.76
C SER A 38 2.90 -4.43 -1.06
N MET A 39 1.78 -5.12 -0.88
CA MET A 39 1.67 -6.54 -1.24
C MET A 39 1.87 -6.75 -2.75
N TYR A 40 1.26 -5.92 -3.58
CA TYR A 40 1.49 -5.97 -5.03
C TYR A 40 2.95 -5.68 -5.39
N ARG A 41 3.59 -4.75 -4.70
CA ARG A 41 5.02 -4.45 -4.92
C ARG A 41 5.93 -5.60 -4.54
N VAL A 42 5.65 -6.28 -3.45
CA VAL A 42 6.41 -7.49 -3.04
C VAL A 42 6.32 -8.57 -4.11
N LEU A 43 5.13 -8.85 -4.62
CA LEU A 43 4.94 -9.84 -5.70
C LEU A 43 5.64 -9.42 -7.00
N THR A 44 5.58 -8.13 -7.34
CA THR A 44 6.25 -7.60 -8.53
C THR A 44 7.77 -7.70 -8.39
N ALA A 45 8.32 -7.31 -7.25
CA ALA A 45 9.75 -7.40 -6.97
C ALA A 45 10.25 -8.85 -7.05
N GLY A 46 9.49 -9.80 -6.52
CA GLY A 46 9.80 -11.22 -6.62
C GLY A 46 9.84 -11.73 -8.06
N ARG A 47 8.93 -11.30 -8.92
CA ARG A 47 8.92 -11.64 -10.34
C ARG A 47 10.10 -11.06 -11.13
N LEU A 48 10.55 -9.86 -10.73
CA LEU A 48 11.67 -9.16 -11.37
C LEU A 48 13.03 -9.53 -10.76
N ASP A 49 13.03 -10.32 -9.69
CA ASP A 49 14.23 -10.63 -8.89
C ASP A 49 14.95 -9.35 -8.39
N VAL A 50 14.17 -8.42 -7.87
CA VAL A 50 14.62 -7.13 -7.35
C VAL A 50 14.35 -7.08 -5.85
N ALA A 51 15.36 -6.73 -5.05
CA ALA A 51 15.23 -6.68 -3.59
C ALA A 51 14.43 -5.45 -3.09
N ASP A 52 14.57 -4.30 -3.75
CA ASP A 52 13.87 -3.07 -3.35
C ASP A 52 12.49 -3.00 -3.99
N ILE A 53 11.44 -3.16 -3.17
CA ILE A 53 10.05 -3.09 -3.62
C ILE A 53 9.61 -1.69 -4.10
N ARG A 54 10.42 -0.67 -3.85
CA ARG A 54 10.18 0.72 -4.31
C ARG A 54 11.14 1.17 -5.39
N SER A 55 11.89 0.24 -5.96
CA SER A 55 12.79 0.52 -7.09
C SER A 55 12.04 1.08 -8.30
N PRO A 56 12.71 1.78 -9.22
CA PRO A 56 12.10 2.24 -10.46
C PRO A 56 11.51 1.12 -11.30
N GLU A 57 12.15 -0.05 -11.34
CA GLU A 57 11.72 -1.23 -12.09
C GLU A 57 10.40 -1.77 -11.54
N VAL A 58 10.27 -1.91 -10.22
CA VAL A 58 9.03 -2.33 -9.56
C VAL A 58 7.94 -1.28 -9.77
N THR A 59 8.26 -0.01 -9.61
CA THR A 59 7.31 1.10 -9.81
C THR A 59 6.76 1.13 -11.23
N ALA A 60 7.58 0.84 -12.23
CA ALA A 60 7.14 0.78 -13.63
C ALA A 60 6.25 -0.44 -13.92
N ALA A 61 6.48 -1.57 -13.29
CA ALA A 61 5.83 -2.85 -13.59
C ALA A 61 4.60 -3.15 -12.71
N VAL A 62 4.51 -2.60 -11.51
CA VAL A 62 3.51 -3.00 -10.50
C VAL A 62 2.07 -2.82 -10.98
N SER A 63 1.77 -1.77 -11.73
CA SER A 63 0.40 -1.53 -12.22
C SER A 63 -0.06 -2.57 -13.22
N GLN A 64 0.84 -3.09 -14.06
CA GLN A 64 0.54 -4.16 -15.01
C GLN A 64 0.36 -5.50 -14.28
N ILE A 65 1.23 -5.81 -13.34
CA ILE A 65 1.17 -7.06 -12.55
C ILE A 65 -0.09 -7.07 -11.67
N ALA A 66 -0.46 -5.93 -11.10
CA ALA A 66 -1.69 -5.80 -10.30
C ALA A 66 -2.98 -5.98 -11.10
N GLN A 67 -2.95 -5.97 -12.43
CA GLN A 67 -4.09 -6.25 -13.29
C GLN A 67 -4.25 -7.74 -13.63
N ILE A 68 -3.25 -8.56 -13.37
CA ILE A 68 -3.30 -10.01 -13.63
C ILE A 68 -4.31 -10.66 -12.68
N PRO A 69 -5.36 -11.35 -13.17
CA PRO A 69 -6.43 -11.89 -12.32
C PRO A 69 -5.91 -12.81 -11.22
N GLU A 70 -4.98 -13.69 -11.51
CA GLU A 70 -4.42 -14.64 -10.54
C GLU A 70 -3.65 -13.93 -9.42
N VAL A 71 -2.95 -12.84 -9.72
CA VAL A 71 -2.27 -12.01 -8.74
C VAL A 71 -3.28 -11.31 -7.83
N ARG A 72 -4.35 -10.78 -8.41
CA ARG A 72 -5.43 -10.14 -7.64
C ARG A 72 -6.13 -11.14 -6.72
N ILE A 73 -6.43 -12.32 -7.20
CA ILE A 73 -7.03 -13.40 -6.40
C ILE A 73 -6.12 -13.73 -5.22
N ALA A 74 -4.83 -13.89 -5.44
CA ALA A 74 -3.87 -14.22 -4.39
C ALA A 74 -3.80 -13.12 -3.31
N VAL A 75 -3.66 -11.87 -3.71
CA VAL A 75 -3.62 -10.73 -2.76
C VAL A 75 -4.93 -10.60 -2.00
N ASN A 76 -6.07 -10.66 -2.68
CA ASN A 76 -7.38 -10.54 -2.05
C ASN A 76 -7.64 -11.68 -1.06
N SER A 77 -7.24 -12.90 -1.40
CA SER A 77 -7.38 -14.07 -0.50
C SER A 77 -6.54 -13.90 0.76
N GLU A 78 -5.32 -13.40 0.63
CA GLU A 78 -4.44 -13.14 1.78
C GLU A 78 -5.01 -12.06 2.70
N LEU A 79 -5.47 -10.95 2.14
CA LEU A 79 -6.11 -9.86 2.90
C LEU A 79 -7.33 -10.37 3.68
N ARG A 80 -8.18 -11.18 3.03
CA ARG A 80 -9.37 -11.76 3.68
C ARG A 80 -9.00 -12.76 4.77
N ALA A 81 -7.98 -13.58 4.55
CA ALA A 81 -7.51 -14.54 5.55
C ALA A 81 -7.02 -13.85 6.83
N ILE A 82 -6.28 -12.75 6.69
CA ILE A 82 -5.81 -11.97 7.84
C ILE A 82 -7.01 -11.32 8.57
N ALA A 83 -7.97 -10.77 7.85
CA ALA A 83 -9.15 -10.13 8.42
C ALA A 83 -10.08 -11.11 9.17
N GLU A 84 -10.03 -12.40 8.87
CA GLU A 84 -10.73 -13.42 9.65
C GLU A 84 -10.11 -13.62 11.04
N LEU A 85 -8.84 -13.35 11.20
CA LEU A 85 -8.10 -13.58 12.43
C LEU A 85 -8.05 -12.38 13.36
N ARG A 86 -8.18 -11.15 12.84
CA ARG A 86 -7.99 -9.93 13.62
C ARG A 86 -8.69 -8.72 13.00
N ASP A 87 -8.90 -7.68 13.83
CA ASP A 87 -9.40 -6.39 13.36
C ASP A 87 -8.33 -5.72 12.49
N VAL A 88 -8.73 -5.17 11.33
CA VAL A 88 -7.79 -4.62 10.33
C VAL A 88 -8.23 -3.26 9.79
N VAL A 89 -7.26 -2.43 9.45
CA VAL A 89 -7.41 -1.28 8.57
C VAL A 89 -6.66 -1.59 7.28
N VAL A 90 -7.37 -1.63 6.18
CA VAL A 90 -6.82 -1.99 4.87
C VAL A 90 -6.88 -0.79 3.95
N ASP A 91 -5.77 -0.40 3.36
CA ASP A 91 -5.75 0.64 2.35
C ASP A 91 -5.44 0.10 0.95
N GLY A 92 -6.03 0.73 -0.05
CA GLY A 92 -5.89 0.33 -1.45
C GLY A 92 -6.69 1.21 -2.40
N ARG A 93 -7.22 0.60 -3.44
CA ARG A 93 -7.99 1.30 -4.47
C ARG A 93 -9.40 0.77 -4.66
N ASP A 94 -9.65 -0.48 -4.28
CA ASP A 94 -10.91 -1.19 -4.43
C ASP A 94 -11.24 -2.04 -3.19
N ILE A 95 -10.74 -1.63 -2.04
CA ILE A 95 -10.88 -2.39 -0.80
C ILE A 95 -12.33 -2.44 -0.37
N GLY A 96 -13.02 -1.30 -0.31
CA GLY A 96 -14.40 -1.20 0.14
C GLY A 96 -15.42 -1.60 -0.93
N THR A 97 -15.01 -1.84 -2.17
CA THR A 97 -15.91 -2.21 -3.28
C THR A 97 -15.75 -3.66 -3.70
N VAL A 98 -14.54 -4.17 -3.79
CA VAL A 98 -14.23 -5.51 -4.30
C VAL A 98 -13.74 -6.45 -3.22
N VAL A 99 -12.76 -6.03 -2.41
CA VAL A 99 -12.09 -6.92 -1.46
C VAL A 99 -12.95 -7.17 -0.23
N PHE A 100 -13.45 -6.10 0.38
CA PHE A 100 -14.32 -6.12 1.56
C PHE A 100 -15.58 -5.29 1.33
N PRO A 101 -16.51 -5.75 0.48
CA PRO A 101 -17.75 -5.00 0.22
C PRO A 101 -18.62 -4.85 1.46
N ASP A 102 -18.44 -5.72 2.46
CA ASP A 102 -19.14 -5.70 3.75
C ASP A 102 -18.32 -5.04 4.88
N ALA A 103 -17.28 -4.27 4.56
CA ALA A 103 -16.49 -3.57 5.57
C ALA A 103 -17.39 -2.67 6.43
N GLN A 104 -17.17 -2.67 7.75
CA GLN A 104 -17.97 -1.91 8.70
C GLN A 104 -17.81 -0.40 8.50
N LEU A 105 -16.65 0.04 8.04
CA LEU A 105 -16.41 1.43 7.67
C LEU A 105 -15.63 1.48 6.35
N LYS A 106 -16.11 2.32 5.44
CA LYS A 106 -15.47 2.57 4.15
C LYS A 106 -15.19 4.04 4.01
N ILE A 107 -13.93 4.39 3.80
CA ILE A 107 -13.46 5.76 3.64
C ILE A 107 -12.83 5.88 2.26
N PHE A 108 -13.19 6.92 1.53
CA PHE A 108 -12.53 7.28 0.29
C PHE A 108 -11.79 8.60 0.46
N LEU A 109 -10.45 8.56 0.43
CA LEU A 109 -9.62 9.74 0.55
C LEU A 109 -9.39 10.38 -0.80
N VAL A 110 -9.65 11.66 -0.87
CA VAL A 110 -9.36 12.48 -2.05
C VAL A 110 -8.33 13.54 -1.69
N ALA A 111 -7.43 13.81 -2.62
CA ALA A 111 -6.51 14.93 -2.53
C ALA A 111 -6.48 15.63 -3.89
N ASP A 112 -6.28 16.95 -3.86
CA ASP A 112 -6.12 17.73 -5.07
C ASP A 112 -5.03 17.16 -5.98
N PRO A 113 -5.22 17.10 -7.32
CA PRO A 113 -4.24 16.54 -8.25
C PRO A 113 -2.86 17.22 -8.16
N TRP A 114 -2.80 18.53 -7.94
CA TRP A 114 -1.55 19.26 -7.75
C TRP A 114 -0.85 18.87 -6.45
N GLU A 115 -1.61 18.70 -5.37
CA GLU A 115 -1.07 18.25 -4.10
C GLU A 115 -0.52 16.82 -4.20
N ARG A 116 -1.21 15.92 -4.91
CA ARG A 116 -0.72 14.57 -5.16
C ARG A 116 0.55 14.56 -5.99
N ALA A 117 0.62 15.38 -7.03
CA ALA A 117 1.81 15.53 -7.85
C ALA A 117 3.00 16.07 -7.04
N ARG A 118 2.76 17.07 -6.20
CA ARG A 118 3.77 17.64 -5.30
C ARG A 118 4.30 16.61 -4.31
N ARG A 119 3.43 15.82 -3.66
CA ARG A 119 3.82 14.75 -2.74
C ARG A 119 4.66 13.69 -3.40
N ARG A 120 4.30 13.27 -4.62
CA ARG A 120 5.09 12.32 -5.42
C ARG A 120 6.47 12.86 -5.76
N LEU A 121 6.55 14.12 -6.15
CA LEU A 121 7.83 14.77 -6.46
C LEU A 121 8.74 14.80 -5.23
N HIS A 122 8.22 15.21 -4.08
CA HIS A 122 8.96 15.22 -2.81
C HIS A 122 9.47 13.82 -2.43
N GLN A 123 8.66 12.78 -2.57
CA GLN A 123 9.07 11.40 -2.29
C GLN A 123 10.21 10.95 -3.22
N ARG A 124 10.14 11.27 -4.53
CA ARG A 124 11.17 10.94 -5.50
C ARG A 124 12.47 11.70 -5.24
N LEU A 125 12.40 12.99 -4.96
CA LEU A 125 13.57 13.82 -4.65
C LEU A 125 14.23 13.37 -3.35
N GLY A 126 13.47 13.06 -2.31
CA GLY A 126 14.01 12.56 -1.05
C GLY A 126 14.78 11.26 -1.22
N ARG A 127 14.28 10.33 -2.02
CA ARG A 127 14.97 9.08 -2.34
C ARG A 127 16.27 9.34 -3.12
N LEU A 128 16.20 10.15 -4.17
CA LEU A 128 17.36 10.48 -4.99
C LEU A 128 18.47 11.14 -4.16
N LEU A 129 18.12 12.08 -3.30
CA LEU A 129 19.08 12.71 -2.38
C LEU A 129 19.70 11.70 -1.42
N GLY A 130 18.90 10.78 -0.88
CA GLY A 130 19.40 9.70 -0.03
C GLY A 130 20.39 8.78 -0.74
N GLU A 131 20.12 8.42 -2.00
CA GLU A 131 21.03 7.62 -2.82
C GLU A 131 22.34 8.35 -3.11
N ILE A 132 22.29 9.64 -3.49
CA ILE A 132 23.47 10.46 -3.74
C ILE A 132 24.34 10.58 -2.48
N MET A 133 23.74 10.81 -1.31
CA MET A 133 24.47 10.92 -0.04
C MET A 133 25.11 9.58 0.36
N ALA A 134 24.44 8.46 0.10
CA ALA A 134 24.99 7.13 0.36
C ALA A 134 26.23 6.84 -0.50
N ILE A 135 26.22 7.23 -1.80
CA ILE A 135 27.36 7.11 -2.71
C ILE A 135 28.52 7.99 -2.24
N GLY A 136 28.25 9.25 -1.87
CA GLY A 136 29.28 10.18 -1.36
C GLY A 136 30.00 9.65 -0.12
N ASN A 137 29.31 9.01 0.79
CA ASN A 137 29.91 8.44 2.00
C ASN A 137 30.70 7.14 1.74
N ALA A 138 30.36 6.39 0.69
CA ALA A 138 31.10 5.18 0.32
C ALA A 138 32.48 5.47 -0.30
N GLY A 139 32.64 6.66 -0.89
CA GLY A 139 33.92 7.10 -1.48
C GLY A 139 34.94 7.69 -0.49
N GLN A 140 34.60 7.78 0.80
CA GLN A 140 35.48 8.33 1.85
C GLN A 140 36.07 7.27 2.82
N ARG A 141 35.99 6.00 2.47
CA ARG A 141 36.58 4.89 3.24
C ARG A 141 37.76 4.27 2.54
#